data_48377db2be00b3e7539cd9b1c0693977
#
_entry.id   48377db2be00b3e7539cd9b1c0693977
#
_cell.length_a   1.000
_cell.length_b   1.000
_cell.length_c   1.000
_cell.angle_alpha   90.00
_cell.angle_beta   90.00
_cell.angle_gamma   90.00
#
_symmetry.space_group_name_H-M   'P 1'
#
loop_
_entity.id
_entity.type
_entity.pdbx_description
1 polymer ?
#
loop_
_entity_poly.entity_id
_entity_poly.type
_entity_poly.pdbx_seq_one_letter_code
_entity_poly.pdbx_strand_id
1 'polypeptide(L)'
;MRTYGPLLALIALLVAPLHAADVQVIANPDVNVAALSANDLKDIFLGSKTAVGGTSIEPVLRMSGATHEAFLQAYIGKSDSALRNHFKTLVFTGKGTQPKAFSTDAEVVKYVLSTKGAIGYVSASADTGSAKKIQVK
;
A
#
# COMPACT_ATOMS: atom_id res chain seq x y z
N MET A 1 -56.95 -3.88 -26.51
CA MET A 1 -55.76 -4.75 -26.31
C MET A 1 -54.65 -3.91 -25.74
N ARG A 2 -54.32 -4.17 -24.52
CA ARG A 2 -53.18 -3.48 -23.86
C ARG A 2 -51.97 -4.42 -23.96
N THR A 3 -50.98 -4.03 -24.73
CA THR A 3 -49.71 -4.70 -24.75
C THR A 3 -48.83 -4.17 -23.65
N TYR A 4 -48.62 -4.98 -22.62
CA TYR A 4 -47.62 -4.67 -21.61
C TYR A 4 -46.27 -5.13 -22.15
N GLY A 5 -45.44 -4.19 -22.56
CA GLY A 5 -44.06 -4.47 -22.88
C GLY A 5 -43.29 -4.85 -21.60
N PRO A 6 -42.41 -5.84 -21.67
CA PRO A 6 -41.60 -6.18 -20.52
C PRO A 6 -40.67 -5.00 -20.18
N LEU A 7 -40.81 -4.48 -18.98
CA LEU A 7 -39.86 -3.55 -18.42
C LEU A 7 -38.60 -4.37 -18.14
N LEU A 8 -37.64 -4.32 -19.05
CA LEU A 8 -36.29 -4.81 -18.82
C LEU A 8 -35.65 -3.86 -17.79
N ALA A 9 -35.74 -4.24 -16.53
CA ALA A 9 -34.91 -3.60 -15.49
C ALA A 9 -33.47 -3.95 -15.82
N LEU A 10 -32.77 -3.00 -16.42
CA LEU A 10 -31.34 -3.06 -16.61
C LEU A 10 -30.71 -2.90 -15.21
N ILE A 11 -30.42 -4.02 -14.56
CA ILE A 11 -29.61 -4.03 -13.34
C ILE A 11 -28.19 -3.71 -13.83
N ALA A 12 -27.85 -2.44 -13.75
CA ALA A 12 -26.47 -2.03 -13.90
C ALA A 12 -25.71 -2.60 -12.68
N LEU A 13 -24.99 -3.68 -12.90
CA LEU A 13 -24.04 -4.19 -11.92
C LEU A 13 -22.95 -3.13 -11.82
N LEU A 14 -23.03 -2.29 -10.78
CA LEU A 14 -21.94 -1.41 -10.40
C LEU A 14 -20.82 -2.30 -9.84
N VAL A 15 -19.94 -2.75 -10.72
CA VAL A 15 -18.65 -3.29 -10.28
C VAL A 15 -17.85 -2.07 -9.84
N ALA A 16 -17.81 -1.83 -8.53
CA ALA A 16 -16.89 -0.85 -7.97
C ALA A 16 -15.47 -1.33 -8.30
N PRO A 17 -14.69 -0.58 -9.09
CA PRO A 17 -13.31 -0.97 -9.33
C PRO A 17 -12.58 -0.97 -7.99
N LEU A 18 -11.72 -1.98 -7.75
CA LEU A 18 -10.78 -2.01 -6.63
C LEU A 18 -9.84 -0.81 -6.78
N HIS A 19 -10.18 0.27 -6.11
CA HIS A 19 -9.41 1.50 -6.14
C HIS A 19 -8.35 1.52 -5.04
N ALA A 20 -7.29 2.27 -5.29
CA ALA A 20 -6.36 2.78 -4.28
C ALA A 20 -7.05 3.34 -3.02
N ALA A 21 -8.35 3.68 -3.08
CA ALA A 21 -9.19 4.10 -1.96
C ALA A 21 -9.36 3.05 -0.85
N ASP A 22 -9.12 1.77 -1.13
CA ASP A 22 -9.24 0.69 -0.13
C ASP A 22 -8.01 0.57 0.77
N VAL A 23 -6.97 1.33 0.48
CA VAL A 23 -5.70 1.31 1.18
C VAL A 23 -5.27 2.73 1.50
N GLN A 24 -4.75 2.95 2.70
CA GLN A 24 -4.09 4.20 3.04
C GLN A 24 -2.61 3.95 3.31
N VAL A 25 -1.78 4.86 2.80
CA VAL A 25 -0.33 4.87 3.04
C VAL A 25 -0.05 5.77 4.23
N ILE A 26 0.71 5.27 5.17
CA ILE A 26 1.06 5.98 6.40
C ILE A 26 2.58 6.02 6.60
N ALA A 27 3.05 7.03 7.28
CA ALA A 27 4.46 7.19 7.60
C ALA A 27 4.66 7.70 9.02
N ASN A 28 5.86 7.48 9.56
CA ASN A 28 6.26 8.12 10.80
C ASN A 28 6.15 9.64 10.64
N PRO A 29 5.71 10.39 11.67
CA PRO A 29 5.62 11.84 11.61
C PRO A 29 6.91 12.56 11.21
N ASP A 30 8.08 11.95 11.41
CA ASP A 30 9.38 12.50 11.00
C ASP A 30 9.62 12.48 9.48
N VAL A 31 8.85 11.70 8.74
CA VAL A 31 8.96 11.68 7.29
C VAL A 31 8.48 13.01 6.73
N ASN A 32 9.39 13.75 6.12
CA ASN A 32 9.15 15.16 5.74
C ASN A 32 8.52 15.31 4.35
N VAL A 33 7.49 14.51 4.08
CA VAL A 33 6.63 14.68 2.89
C VAL A 33 5.19 14.32 3.25
N ALA A 34 4.24 15.02 2.64
CA ALA A 34 2.81 14.75 2.79
C ALA A 34 2.23 14.00 1.60
N ALA A 35 2.96 13.97 0.50
CA ALA A 35 2.53 13.34 -0.74
C ALA A 35 3.70 12.72 -1.47
N LEU A 36 3.45 11.61 -2.15
CA LEU A 36 4.40 10.92 -3.02
C LEU A 36 3.74 10.62 -4.37
N SER A 37 4.54 10.61 -5.42
CA SER A 37 4.07 10.06 -6.69
C SER A 37 3.91 8.54 -6.59
N ALA A 38 3.05 7.96 -7.41
CA ALA A 38 2.89 6.51 -7.48
C ALA A 38 4.22 5.82 -7.83
N ASN A 39 5.04 6.43 -8.69
CA ASN A 39 6.36 5.90 -9.04
C ASN A 39 7.33 5.93 -7.85
N ASP A 40 7.37 7.02 -7.10
CA ASP A 40 8.23 7.11 -5.91
C ASP A 40 7.81 6.09 -4.84
N LEU A 41 6.52 5.92 -4.62
CA LEU A 41 5.99 4.93 -3.70
C LEU A 41 6.41 3.51 -4.12
N LYS A 42 6.27 3.18 -5.39
CA LYS A 42 6.70 1.91 -5.96
C LYS A 42 8.20 1.68 -5.75
N ASP A 43 9.02 2.67 -6.05
CA ASP A 43 10.47 2.59 -5.90
C ASP A 43 10.90 2.40 -4.45
N ILE A 44 10.21 3.04 -3.51
CA ILE A 44 10.42 2.85 -2.07
C ILE A 44 10.15 1.39 -1.69
N PHE A 45 9.00 0.86 -2.07
CA PHE A 45 8.61 -0.50 -1.70
C PHE A 45 9.34 -1.59 -2.49
N LEU A 46 10.03 -1.26 -3.58
CA LEU A 46 10.92 -2.17 -4.29
C LEU A 46 12.40 -2.04 -3.87
N GLY A 47 12.70 -1.10 -2.98
CA GLY A 47 14.05 -0.88 -2.48
C GLY A 47 14.95 -0.05 -3.40
N SER A 48 14.42 0.50 -4.49
CA SER A 48 15.16 1.35 -5.42
C SER A 48 15.36 2.77 -4.90
N LYS A 49 14.46 3.22 -4.02
CA LYS A 49 14.52 4.55 -3.38
C LYS A 49 14.53 4.36 -1.88
N THR A 50 15.58 4.85 -1.24
CA THR A 50 15.84 4.61 0.20
C THR A 50 15.74 5.87 1.05
N ALA A 51 15.48 7.01 0.43
CA ALA A 51 15.33 8.28 1.14
C ALA A 51 14.32 9.18 0.44
N VAL A 52 13.62 9.99 1.23
CA VAL A 52 12.66 10.99 0.75
C VAL A 52 12.82 12.24 1.61
N GLY A 53 12.91 13.41 0.98
CA GLY A 53 13.02 14.67 1.69
C GLY A 53 14.19 14.75 2.66
N GLY A 54 15.29 14.04 2.36
CA GLY A 54 16.48 13.98 3.22
C GLY A 54 16.37 12.98 4.37
N THR A 55 15.29 12.21 4.47
CA THR A 55 15.06 11.21 5.50
C THR A 55 15.19 9.81 4.93
N SER A 56 15.97 8.95 5.58
CA SER A 56 16.00 7.52 5.26
C SER A 56 14.65 6.88 5.49
N ILE A 57 14.18 6.10 4.54
CA ILE A 57 12.86 5.48 4.56
C ILE A 57 12.99 3.97 4.74
N GLU A 58 12.18 3.43 5.65
CA GLU A 58 12.06 1.99 5.88
C GLU A 58 10.65 1.53 5.53
N PRO A 59 10.44 0.89 4.37
CA PRO A 59 9.13 0.35 4.03
C PRO A 59 8.81 -0.89 4.86
N VAL A 60 7.56 -1.03 5.28
CA VAL A 60 7.03 -2.22 5.95
C VAL A 60 5.79 -2.72 5.24
N LEU A 61 5.59 -4.03 5.26
CA LEU A 61 4.55 -4.71 4.51
C LEU A 61 3.49 -5.31 5.43
N ARG A 62 2.29 -5.51 4.90
CA ARG A 62 1.37 -6.51 5.42
C ARG A 62 1.80 -7.88 4.89
N MET A 63 1.65 -8.92 5.71
CA MET A 63 2.07 -10.28 5.34
C MET A 63 1.19 -10.89 4.24
N SER A 64 -0.11 -10.64 4.32
CA SER A 64 -1.10 -11.24 3.42
C SER A 64 -2.45 -10.54 3.57
N GLY A 65 -3.44 -10.98 2.80
CA GLY A 65 -4.81 -10.55 2.90
C GLY A 65 -5.21 -9.49 1.88
N ALA A 66 -6.48 -9.07 1.94
CA ALA A 66 -7.08 -8.18 0.95
C ALA A 66 -6.39 -6.81 0.87
N THR A 67 -6.00 -6.24 2.00
CA THR A 67 -5.27 -4.96 2.05
C THR A 67 -3.92 -5.05 1.36
N HIS A 68 -3.16 -6.12 1.61
CA HIS A 68 -1.88 -6.35 0.97
C HIS A 68 -2.04 -6.52 -0.55
N GLU A 69 -2.99 -7.33 -0.97
CA GLU A 69 -3.25 -7.55 -2.40
C GLU A 69 -3.72 -6.28 -3.11
N ALA A 70 -4.60 -5.50 -2.48
CA ALA A 70 -5.05 -4.23 -3.02
C ALA A 70 -3.88 -3.25 -3.20
N PHE A 71 -2.98 -3.18 -2.24
CA PHE A 71 -1.78 -2.36 -2.33
C PHE A 71 -0.86 -2.80 -3.48
N LEU A 72 -0.61 -4.10 -3.60
CA LEU A 72 0.22 -4.64 -4.68
C LEU A 72 -0.36 -4.33 -6.05
N GLN A 73 -1.67 -4.50 -6.23
CA GLN A 73 -2.34 -4.20 -7.50
C GLN A 73 -2.32 -2.71 -7.84
N ALA A 74 -2.59 -1.86 -6.84
CA ALA A 74 -2.71 -0.42 -7.06
C ALA A 74 -1.37 0.25 -7.34
N TYR A 75 -0.30 -0.17 -6.66
CA TYR A 75 0.95 0.58 -6.63
C TYR A 75 2.18 -0.19 -7.07
N ILE A 76 2.23 -1.48 -6.87
CA ILE A 76 3.45 -2.28 -7.11
C ILE A 76 3.42 -2.97 -8.47
N GLY A 77 2.26 -3.46 -8.90
CA GLY A 77 2.13 -4.16 -10.17
C GLY A 77 2.77 -5.54 -10.18
N LYS A 78 2.98 -6.14 -9.00
CA LYS A 78 3.55 -7.48 -8.84
C LYS A 78 2.67 -8.30 -7.90
N SER A 79 2.63 -9.62 -8.12
CA SER A 79 2.05 -10.55 -7.14
C SER A 79 2.92 -10.63 -5.88
N ASP A 80 2.35 -11.13 -4.80
CA ASP A 80 3.09 -11.36 -3.55
C ASP A 80 4.31 -12.27 -3.78
N SER A 81 4.16 -13.33 -4.55
CA SER A 81 5.26 -14.25 -4.84
C SER A 81 6.38 -13.58 -5.67
N ALA A 82 6.02 -12.76 -6.66
CA ALA A 82 6.99 -11.99 -7.43
C ALA A 82 7.72 -10.95 -6.57
N LEU A 83 7.02 -10.31 -5.66
CA LEU A 83 7.62 -9.36 -4.72
C LEU A 83 8.62 -10.06 -3.77
N ARG A 84 8.24 -11.21 -3.22
CA ARG A 84 9.14 -12.01 -2.38
C ARG A 84 10.41 -12.45 -3.12
N ASN A 85 10.28 -12.86 -4.37
CA ASN A 85 11.42 -13.22 -5.21
C ASN A 85 12.31 -12.01 -5.49
N HIS A 86 11.72 -10.85 -5.71
CA HIS A 86 12.46 -9.60 -5.87
C HIS A 86 13.35 -9.31 -4.65
N PHE A 87 12.81 -9.41 -3.44
CA PHE A 87 13.58 -9.17 -2.22
C PHE A 87 14.62 -10.25 -1.96
N LYS A 88 14.34 -11.51 -2.25
CA LYS A 88 15.36 -12.57 -2.17
C LYS A 88 16.55 -12.27 -3.05
N THR A 89 16.32 -11.77 -4.25
CA THR A 89 17.40 -11.37 -5.18
C THR A 89 18.17 -10.18 -4.62
N LEU A 90 17.51 -9.17 -4.08
CA LEU A 90 18.19 -8.02 -3.47
C LEU A 90 19.08 -8.43 -2.29
N VAL A 91 18.58 -9.28 -1.41
CA VAL A 91 19.34 -9.78 -0.25
C VAL A 91 20.52 -10.64 -0.73
N PHE A 92 20.28 -11.55 -1.64
CA PHE A 92 21.31 -12.46 -2.17
C PHE A 92 22.45 -11.73 -2.88
N THR A 93 22.14 -10.67 -3.60
CA THR A 93 23.14 -9.85 -4.31
C THR A 93 23.73 -8.72 -3.47
N GLY A 94 23.36 -8.62 -2.19
CA GLY A 94 23.83 -7.56 -1.29
C GLY A 94 23.35 -6.15 -1.61
N LYS A 95 22.29 -6.02 -2.42
CA LYS A 95 21.76 -4.72 -2.89
C LYS A 95 20.65 -4.16 -2.03
N GLY A 96 20.15 -4.91 -1.06
CA GLY A 96 19.06 -4.46 -0.18
C GLY A 96 18.75 -5.44 0.91
N THR A 97 17.76 -5.10 1.70
CA THR A 97 17.23 -5.90 2.80
C THR A 97 15.78 -6.25 2.55
N GLN A 98 15.31 -7.34 3.16
CA GLN A 98 13.91 -7.68 3.10
C GLN A 98 13.13 -6.80 4.07
N PRO A 99 12.04 -6.12 3.63
CA PRO A 99 11.20 -5.35 4.53
C PRO A 99 10.54 -6.23 5.59
N LYS A 100 10.31 -5.66 6.77
CA LYS A 100 9.49 -6.30 7.79
C LYS A 100 8.05 -6.40 7.32
N ALA A 101 7.38 -7.46 7.73
CA ALA A 101 5.97 -7.71 7.40
C ALA A 101 5.18 -8.03 8.65
N PHE A 102 3.96 -7.51 8.71
CA PHE A 102 3.07 -7.64 9.88
C PHE A 102 1.71 -8.20 9.47
N SER A 103 1.10 -8.95 10.37
CA SER A 103 -0.18 -9.63 10.10
C SER A 103 -1.40 -8.73 10.25
N THR A 104 -1.31 -7.63 10.99
CA THR A 104 -2.44 -6.75 11.27
C THR A 104 -2.14 -5.29 10.97
N ASP A 105 -3.19 -4.51 10.71
CA ASP A 105 -3.08 -3.05 10.57
C ASP A 105 -2.54 -2.41 11.85
N ALA A 106 -2.99 -2.85 13.01
CA ALA A 106 -2.56 -2.33 14.30
C ALA A 106 -1.05 -2.49 14.51
N GLU A 107 -0.48 -3.62 14.11
CA GLU A 107 0.96 -3.86 14.19
C GLU A 107 1.74 -2.93 13.26
N VAL A 108 1.24 -2.71 12.04
CA VAL A 108 1.86 -1.75 11.10
C VAL A 108 1.84 -0.35 11.69
N VAL A 109 0.71 0.10 12.20
CA VAL A 109 0.57 1.43 12.81
C VAL A 109 1.54 1.59 13.99
N LYS A 110 1.60 0.60 14.86
CA LYS A 110 2.49 0.62 16.01
C LYS A 110 3.96 0.73 15.60
N TYR A 111 4.37 -0.04 14.62
CA TYR A 111 5.73 -0.01 14.11
C TYR A 111 6.07 1.33 13.45
N VAL A 112 5.16 1.83 12.62
CA VAL A 112 5.33 3.13 11.94
C VAL A 112 5.47 4.27 12.94
N LEU A 113 4.65 4.28 13.99
CA LEU A 113 4.71 5.32 15.03
C LEU A 113 5.97 5.27 15.88
N SER A 114 6.55 4.09 16.07
CA SER A 114 7.73 3.90 16.94
C SER A 114 9.06 3.91 16.19
N THR A 115 9.06 4.00 14.87
CA THR A 115 10.26 3.87 14.05
C THR A 115 10.40 5.06 13.10
N LYS A 116 11.44 5.85 13.28
CA LYS A 116 11.75 6.98 12.40
C LYS A 116 11.97 6.50 10.97
N GLY A 117 11.37 7.21 10.01
CA GLY A 117 11.48 6.89 8.59
C GLY A 117 10.61 5.75 8.12
N ALA A 118 9.86 5.09 9.01
CA ALA A 118 9.00 3.98 8.61
C ALA A 118 7.83 4.47 7.75
N ILE A 119 7.54 3.71 6.71
CA ILE A 119 6.39 3.91 5.83
C ILE A 119 5.71 2.55 5.60
N GLY A 120 4.40 2.54 5.67
CA GLY A 120 3.62 1.32 5.50
C GLY A 120 2.25 1.61 4.92
N TYR A 121 1.43 0.59 4.84
CA TYR A 121 0.05 0.71 4.37
C TYR A 121 -0.87 -0.15 5.23
N VAL A 122 -2.08 0.33 5.38
CA VAL A 122 -3.14 -0.32 6.15
C VAL A 122 -4.46 -0.16 5.40
N SER A 123 -5.52 -0.82 5.86
CA SER A 123 -6.83 -0.63 5.26
C SER A 123 -7.31 0.81 5.42
N ALA A 124 -8.13 1.27 4.49
CA ALA A 124 -8.68 2.64 4.53
C ALA A 124 -9.49 2.93 5.78
N SER A 125 -10.04 1.90 6.43
CA SER A 125 -10.83 2.00 7.66
C SER A 125 -10.01 1.88 8.94
N ALA A 126 -8.71 1.61 8.87
CA ALA A 126 -7.87 1.44 10.04
C ALA A 126 -7.67 2.75 10.80
N ASP A 127 -7.63 2.66 12.14
CA ASP A 127 -7.22 3.77 12.99
C ASP A 127 -5.69 3.91 12.91
N THR A 128 -5.23 5.03 12.42
CA THR A 128 -3.80 5.31 12.22
C THR A 128 -3.20 6.20 13.31
N GLY A 129 -4.01 6.62 14.29
CA GLY A 129 -3.53 7.48 15.37
C GLY A 129 -2.85 8.74 14.83
N SER A 130 -1.63 9.02 15.33
CA SER A 130 -0.83 10.17 14.93
C SER A 130 0.09 9.91 13.72
N ALA A 131 -0.02 8.76 13.05
CA ALA A 131 0.75 8.50 11.85
C ALA A 131 0.41 9.51 10.75
N LYS A 132 1.43 9.91 10.01
CA LYS A 132 1.25 10.82 8.88
C LYS A 132 0.59 10.06 7.73
N LYS A 133 -0.52 10.58 7.23
CA LYS A 133 -1.16 10.06 6.02
C LYS A 133 -0.44 10.63 4.80
N ILE A 134 0.01 9.74 3.93
CA ILE A 134 0.70 10.12 2.70
C ILE A 134 -0.29 10.07 1.55
N GLN A 135 -0.44 11.19 0.86
CA GLN A 135 -1.25 11.26 -0.34
C GLN A 135 -0.44 10.72 -1.52
N VAL A 136 -1.00 9.78 -2.27
CA VAL A 136 -0.38 9.24 -3.49
C VAL A 136 -1.00 9.92 -4.69
N LYS A 137 -0.15 10.50 -5.53
CA LYS A 137 -0.57 11.25 -6.72
C LYS A 137 -0.44 10.43 -8.00
#